data_c42e9c8de8195c9514f1353471c2651e
#
_entry.id   c42e9c8de8195c9514f1353471c2651e
#
_cell.length_a   1.000
_cell.length_b   1.000
_cell.length_c   1.000
_cell.angle_alpha   90.00
_cell.angle_beta   90.00
_cell.angle_gamma   90.00
#
_symmetry.space_group_name_H-M   'P 1'
#
loop_
_entity.id
_entity.type
_entity.pdbx_description
1 polymer ?
#
loop_
_entity_poly.entity_id
_entity_poly.type
_entity_poly.pdbx_seq_one_letter_code
_entity_poly.pdbx_strand_id
1 'polypeptide(L)'
;MKKLTDINDLNILEFPVEDRQGTSYTCGADCVLKVMEYYGEDFREMDLAEILKSDPDHGTYVNNIVEFFHKQGLKAVVRQKMTINDLIERINRNIPVIIMLQAWGKNENLEKNYRNCWDDGHFVVVIGYSSDSILIADPALFYTGYIPKTELIGRWHDTDEGNKKTYQLGISVYGKNPEFNKDTLERVR
;
A
#
# COMPACT_ATOMS: atom_id res chain seq x y z
N MET A 1 -16.91 13.21 -3.46
CA MET A 1 -16.39 11.87 -3.85
C MET A 1 -16.48 11.73 -5.36
N LYS A 2 -15.36 11.41 -6.04
CA LYS A 2 -15.37 11.00 -7.46
C LYS A 2 -15.75 9.52 -7.56
N LYS A 3 -16.50 9.13 -8.59
CA LYS A 3 -16.71 7.71 -8.90
C LYS A 3 -15.57 7.22 -9.79
N LEU A 4 -15.25 5.93 -9.72
CA LEU A 4 -14.25 5.32 -10.62
C LEU A 4 -14.61 5.56 -12.11
N THR A 5 -15.90 5.57 -12.41
CA THR A 5 -16.42 5.86 -13.78
C THR A 5 -16.18 7.28 -14.26
N ASP A 6 -15.83 8.20 -13.35
CA ASP A 6 -15.57 9.61 -13.68
C ASP A 6 -14.07 9.85 -13.97
N ILE A 7 -13.24 8.79 -13.90
CA ILE A 7 -11.80 8.83 -14.11
C ILE A 7 -11.51 8.27 -15.50
N ASN A 8 -10.97 9.11 -16.37
CA ASN A 8 -10.53 8.70 -17.70
C ASN A 8 -9.19 7.94 -17.63
N ASP A 9 -8.97 7.04 -18.57
CA ASP A 9 -7.72 6.27 -18.73
C ASP A 9 -7.31 5.50 -17.45
N LEU A 10 -8.30 4.89 -16.80
CA LEU A 10 -8.11 4.12 -15.59
C LEU A 10 -7.44 2.76 -15.89
N ASN A 11 -6.28 2.52 -15.28
CA ASN A 11 -5.66 1.19 -15.20
C ASN A 11 -5.58 0.78 -13.73
N ILE A 12 -6.29 -0.29 -13.35
CA ILE A 12 -6.39 -0.76 -11.97
C ILE A 12 -6.31 -2.28 -11.92
N LEU A 13 -5.57 -2.79 -10.94
CA LEU A 13 -5.54 -4.22 -10.62
C LEU A 13 -6.89 -4.64 -10.03
N GLU A 14 -7.33 -5.86 -10.31
CA GLU A 14 -8.38 -6.49 -9.54
C GLU A 14 -7.81 -6.85 -8.18
N PHE A 15 -8.15 -6.09 -7.14
CA PHE A 15 -7.43 -6.08 -5.86
C PHE A 15 -8.41 -5.96 -4.68
N PRO A 16 -8.18 -6.65 -3.54
CA PRO A 16 -9.03 -6.52 -2.36
C PRO A 16 -8.89 -5.13 -1.72
N VAL A 17 -10.01 -4.44 -1.50
CA VAL A 17 -10.05 -3.08 -0.93
C VAL A 17 -11.12 -2.90 0.13
N GLU A 18 -11.91 -3.94 0.44
CA GLU A 18 -13.14 -3.81 1.24
C GLU A 18 -12.91 -3.84 2.76
N ASP A 19 -11.69 -4.14 3.20
CA ASP A 19 -11.31 -4.21 4.62
C ASP A 19 -10.60 -2.96 5.11
N ARG A 20 -10.70 -2.71 6.41
CA ARG A 20 -9.95 -1.67 7.12
C ARG A 20 -9.12 -2.27 8.23
N GLN A 21 -7.91 -1.72 8.44
CA GLN A 21 -7.06 -2.08 9.57
C GLN A 21 -7.80 -2.00 10.91
N GLY A 22 -7.56 -2.99 11.76
CA GLY A 22 -8.23 -3.11 13.05
C GLY A 22 -7.72 -2.15 14.12
N THR A 23 -6.50 -1.64 13.98
CA THR A 23 -5.84 -0.73 14.96
C THR A 23 -5.14 0.42 14.24
N SER A 24 -4.69 1.43 15.00
CA SER A 24 -4.00 2.60 14.43
C SER A 24 -2.58 2.31 13.94
N TYR A 25 -2.00 1.15 14.27
CA TYR A 25 -0.60 0.80 13.96
C TYR A 25 -0.44 -0.41 13.01
N THR A 26 -1.53 -1.03 12.58
CA THR A 26 -1.50 -2.25 11.74
C THR A 26 -1.56 -1.97 10.24
N CYS A 27 -1.37 -0.73 9.77
CA CYS A 27 -1.43 -0.40 8.35
C CYS A 27 -0.45 -1.23 7.49
N GLY A 28 0.76 -1.53 8.00
CA GLY A 28 1.70 -2.41 7.31
C GLY A 28 1.22 -3.85 7.24
N ALA A 29 0.63 -4.38 8.32
CA ALA A 29 0.07 -5.73 8.35
C ALA A 29 -1.14 -5.87 7.42
N ASP A 30 -2.02 -4.88 7.39
CA ASP A 30 -3.16 -4.86 6.47
C ASP A 30 -2.73 -4.75 5.00
N CYS A 31 -1.69 -3.95 4.69
CA CYS A 31 -1.12 -3.95 3.35
C CYS A 31 -0.57 -5.33 2.94
N VAL A 32 0.09 -6.04 3.87
CA VAL A 32 0.57 -7.42 3.64
C VAL A 32 -0.60 -8.36 3.43
N LEU A 33 -1.65 -8.29 4.27
CA LEU A 33 -2.88 -9.08 4.12
C LEU A 33 -3.45 -8.93 2.71
N LYS A 34 -3.73 -7.70 2.28
CA LYS A 34 -4.31 -7.41 0.96
C LYS A 34 -3.45 -7.91 -0.20
N VAL A 35 -2.12 -7.82 -0.09
CA VAL A 35 -1.22 -8.37 -1.11
C VAL A 35 -1.23 -9.91 -1.09
N MET A 36 -1.35 -10.55 0.07
CA MET A 36 -1.46 -12.01 0.15
C MET A 36 -2.79 -12.49 -0.44
N GLU A 37 -3.91 -11.85 -0.11
CA GLU A 37 -5.22 -12.12 -0.72
C GLU A 37 -5.20 -11.94 -2.24
N TYR A 38 -4.51 -10.92 -2.75
CA TYR A 38 -4.32 -10.72 -4.19
C TYR A 38 -3.64 -11.94 -4.85
N TYR A 39 -2.75 -12.63 -4.13
CA TYR A 39 -2.09 -13.85 -4.57
C TYR A 39 -2.79 -15.15 -4.11
N GLY A 40 -4.03 -15.06 -3.61
CA GLY A 40 -4.87 -16.22 -3.26
C GLY A 40 -4.57 -16.85 -1.89
N GLU A 41 -3.89 -16.15 -1.01
CA GLU A 41 -3.55 -16.64 0.32
C GLU A 41 -4.36 -15.90 1.39
N ASP A 42 -4.97 -16.64 2.30
CA ASP A 42 -5.81 -16.12 3.37
C ASP A 42 -5.02 -16.03 4.70
N PHE A 43 -5.04 -14.87 5.32
CA PHE A 43 -4.46 -14.59 6.63
C PHE A 43 -5.41 -13.76 7.48
N ARG A 44 -5.18 -13.75 8.78
CA ARG A 44 -5.83 -12.77 9.68
C ARG A 44 -4.89 -11.61 9.94
N GLU A 45 -5.40 -10.38 9.89
CA GLU A 45 -4.62 -9.16 10.11
C GLU A 45 -3.81 -9.21 11.41
N MET A 46 -4.44 -9.65 12.52
CA MET A 46 -3.77 -9.68 13.83
C MET A 46 -2.67 -10.73 13.91
N ASP A 47 -2.83 -11.88 13.23
CA ASP A 47 -1.78 -12.90 13.14
C ASP A 47 -0.59 -12.35 12.33
N LEU A 48 -0.87 -11.61 11.24
CA LEU A 48 0.16 -10.91 10.48
C LEU A 48 0.84 -9.81 11.31
N ALA A 49 0.09 -9.03 12.08
CA ALA A 49 0.66 -8.00 12.94
C ALA A 49 1.66 -8.58 13.96
N GLU A 50 1.34 -9.75 14.54
CA GLU A 50 2.26 -10.48 15.43
C GLU A 50 3.50 -11.00 14.69
N ILE A 51 3.32 -11.66 13.55
CA ILE A 51 4.42 -12.19 12.71
C ILE A 51 5.35 -11.06 12.25
N LEU A 52 4.79 -9.92 11.86
CA LEU A 52 5.50 -8.74 11.39
C LEU A 52 6.06 -7.89 12.53
N LYS A 53 5.75 -8.25 13.78
CA LYS A 53 6.14 -7.51 14.98
C LYS A 53 5.70 -6.05 14.94
N SER A 54 4.48 -5.83 14.44
CA SER A 54 3.86 -4.51 14.43
C SER A 54 3.52 -4.10 15.86
N ASP A 55 3.84 -2.88 16.26
CA ASP A 55 3.59 -2.37 17.61
C ASP A 55 3.05 -0.92 17.58
N PRO A 56 2.40 -0.46 18.67
CA PRO A 56 1.81 0.88 18.73
C PRO A 56 2.82 2.04 18.64
N ASP A 57 4.09 1.81 18.97
CA ASP A 57 5.10 2.87 19.02
C ASP A 57 5.77 3.11 17.66
N HIS A 58 5.89 2.03 16.85
CA HIS A 58 6.69 2.07 15.60
C HIS A 58 5.91 1.57 14.38
N GLY A 59 4.73 0.96 14.55
CA GLY A 59 4.02 0.31 13.46
C GLY A 59 4.75 -0.94 12.96
N THR A 60 4.96 -1.05 11.66
CA THR A 60 5.59 -2.21 11.00
C THR A 60 6.86 -1.77 10.28
N TYR A 61 7.98 -2.47 10.46
CA TYR A 61 9.22 -2.17 9.73
C TYR A 61 9.26 -2.82 8.35
N VAL A 62 9.87 -2.14 7.39
CA VAL A 62 10.04 -2.59 6.00
C VAL A 62 10.71 -3.96 5.91
N ASN A 63 11.75 -4.20 6.71
CA ASN A 63 12.47 -5.48 6.70
C ASN A 63 11.57 -6.66 7.09
N ASN A 64 10.67 -6.48 8.07
CA ASN A 64 9.75 -7.53 8.49
C ASN A 64 8.75 -7.89 7.38
N ILE A 65 8.26 -6.89 6.66
CA ILE A 65 7.39 -7.07 5.47
C ILE A 65 8.13 -7.90 4.39
N VAL A 66 9.35 -7.52 4.08
CA VAL A 66 10.16 -8.17 3.03
C VAL A 66 10.46 -9.63 3.40
N GLU A 67 10.90 -9.88 4.65
CA GLU A 67 11.18 -11.24 5.13
C GLU A 67 9.94 -12.12 5.11
N PHE A 68 8.78 -11.57 5.47
CA PHE A 68 7.53 -12.30 5.42
C PHE A 68 7.22 -12.76 4.00
N PHE A 69 7.20 -11.86 3.00
CA PHE A 69 6.93 -12.24 1.62
C PHE A 69 7.92 -13.27 1.07
N HIS A 70 9.20 -13.16 1.43
CA HIS A 70 10.20 -14.17 1.04
C HIS A 70 9.88 -15.55 1.63
N LYS A 71 9.44 -15.62 2.90
CA LYS A 71 9.01 -16.88 3.54
C LYS A 71 7.76 -17.48 2.87
N GLN A 72 6.89 -16.64 2.29
CA GLN A 72 5.72 -17.07 1.53
C GLN A 72 6.05 -17.44 0.06
N GLY A 73 7.34 -17.46 -0.33
CA GLY A 73 7.77 -17.78 -1.67
C GLY A 73 7.57 -16.70 -2.72
N LEU A 74 7.21 -15.49 -2.29
CA LEU A 74 7.13 -14.31 -3.14
C LEU A 74 8.47 -13.57 -3.16
N LYS A 75 8.67 -12.75 -4.20
CA LYS A 75 9.78 -11.81 -4.28
C LYS A 75 9.28 -10.43 -3.82
N ALA A 76 9.89 -9.88 -2.79
CA ALA A 76 9.67 -8.53 -2.32
C ALA A 76 10.94 -7.70 -2.55
N VAL A 77 10.87 -6.73 -3.46
CA VAL A 77 12.03 -5.91 -3.85
C VAL A 77 11.82 -4.48 -3.37
N VAL A 78 12.66 -4.06 -2.43
CA VAL A 78 12.68 -2.68 -1.91
C VAL A 78 13.50 -1.79 -2.83
N ARG A 79 12.92 -0.65 -3.19
CA ARG A 79 13.62 0.40 -3.93
C ARG A 79 13.28 1.75 -3.34
N GLN A 80 14.28 2.60 -3.14
CA GLN A 80 14.12 4.02 -2.83
C GLN A 80 14.28 4.86 -4.10
N LYS A 81 13.81 6.10 -4.04
CA LYS A 81 13.82 7.06 -5.14
C LYS A 81 13.08 6.53 -6.37
N MET A 82 12.01 5.78 -6.13
CA MET A 82 11.10 5.40 -7.21
C MET A 82 10.40 6.65 -7.76
N THR A 83 10.08 6.60 -9.03
CA THR A 83 9.29 7.63 -9.71
C THR A 83 7.84 7.18 -9.89
N ILE A 84 6.96 8.11 -10.26
CA ILE A 84 5.59 7.78 -10.67
C ILE A 84 5.60 6.79 -11.84
N ASN A 85 6.53 6.93 -12.79
CA ASN A 85 6.64 6.01 -13.93
C ASN A 85 7.07 4.60 -13.49
N ASP A 86 7.91 4.46 -12.47
CA ASP A 86 8.23 3.14 -11.90
C ASP A 86 6.98 2.47 -11.33
N LEU A 87 6.10 3.20 -10.65
CA LEU A 87 4.82 2.65 -10.15
C LEU A 87 3.92 2.21 -11.31
N ILE A 88 3.75 3.06 -12.32
CA ILE A 88 2.97 2.75 -13.52
C ILE A 88 3.50 1.48 -14.21
N GLU A 89 4.83 1.35 -14.36
CA GLU A 89 5.45 0.15 -14.94
C GLU A 89 5.13 -1.11 -14.14
N ARG A 90 5.13 -1.04 -12.80
CA ARG A 90 4.76 -2.17 -11.94
C ARG A 90 3.31 -2.57 -12.12
N ILE A 91 2.39 -1.61 -12.11
CA ILE A 91 0.96 -1.86 -12.30
C ILE A 91 0.69 -2.49 -13.68
N ASN A 92 1.33 -1.99 -14.75
CA ASN A 92 1.21 -2.58 -16.09
C ASN A 92 1.70 -4.03 -16.19
N ARG A 93 2.44 -4.50 -15.19
CA ARG A 93 2.92 -5.88 -15.05
C ARG A 93 2.15 -6.70 -14.01
N ASN A 94 1.02 -6.20 -13.54
CA ASN A 94 0.22 -6.78 -12.47
C ASN A 94 0.99 -6.97 -11.14
N ILE A 95 1.88 -6.02 -10.84
CA ILE A 95 2.71 -6.03 -9.62
C ILE A 95 2.24 -4.93 -8.68
N PRO A 96 1.58 -5.24 -7.55
CA PRO A 96 1.27 -4.26 -6.52
C PRO A 96 2.54 -3.74 -5.86
N VAL A 97 2.50 -2.48 -5.39
CA VAL A 97 3.64 -1.85 -4.71
C VAL A 97 3.18 -1.27 -3.38
N ILE A 98 3.70 -1.79 -2.27
CA ILE A 98 3.50 -1.18 -0.96
C ILE A 98 4.42 0.04 -0.86
N ILE A 99 3.88 1.19 -0.47
CA ILE A 99 4.63 2.43 -0.28
C ILE A 99 4.41 3.01 1.11
N MET A 100 5.41 3.77 1.59
CA MET A 100 5.32 4.56 2.83
C MET A 100 5.12 6.02 2.48
N LEU A 101 4.15 6.66 3.10
CA LEU A 101 3.85 8.07 2.85
C LEU A 101 3.37 8.78 4.12
N GLN A 102 3.35 10.11 4.09
CA GLN A 102 2.71 10.89 5.14
C GLN A 102 1.19 10.97 4.90
N ALA A 103 0.41 10.63 5.91
CA ALA A 103 -1.05 10.65 5.90
C ALA A 103 -1.61 11.77 6.80
N TRP A 104 -2.94 11.86 6.89
CA TRP A 104 -3.68 12.66 7.88
C TRP A 104 -3.37 14.17 7.91
N GLY A 105 -2.91 14.73 6.81
CA GLY A 105 -2.57 16.16 6.73
C GLY A 105 -3.66 17.07 7.32
N LYS A 106 -3.28 17.84 8.31
CA LYS A 106 -4.16 18.78 9.03
C LYS A 106 -4.13 20.12 8.31
N ASN A 107 -5.15 20.49 7.54
CA ASN A 107 -5.43 21.81 6.96
C ASN A 107 -5.46 21.89 5.42
N GLU A 108 -6.04 23.02 4.93
CA GLU A 108 -6.29 23.32 3.51
C GLU A 108 -5.02 23.45 2.62
N ASN A 109 -3.82 23.50 3.21
CA ASN A 109 -2.53 23.53 2.49
C ASN A 109 -1.78 22.19 2.54
N LEU A 110 -2.45 21.11 2.14
CA LEU A 110 -1.95 19.73 2.24
C LEU A 110 -0.53 19.53 1.65
N GLU A 111 -0.24 20.10 0.47
CA GLU A 111 1.06 19.89 -0.19
C GLU A 111 2.26 20.42 0.63
N LYS A 112 2.14 21.58 1.28
CA LYS A 112 3.22 22.14 2.09
C LYS A 112 3.39 21.41 3.42
N ASN A 113 2.29 20.92 3.99
CA ASN A 113 2.30 20.22 5.27
C ASN A 113 2.93 18.84 5.13
N TYR A 114 2.61 18.09 4.08
CA TYR A 114 3.18 16.75 3.87
C TYR A 114 4.70 16.78 3.69
N ARG A 115 5.26 17.71 2.91
CA ARG A 115 6.72 17.75 2.62
C ARG A 115 7.60 17.86 3.85
N ASN A 116 7.08 18.46 4.93
CA ASN A 116 7.81 18.69 6.16
C ASN A 116 7.32 17.83 7.33
N CYS A 117 6.29 17.02 7.13
CA CYS A 117 5.77 16.09 8.11
C CYS A 117 6.59 14.80 8.11
N TRP A 118 6.82 14.23 9.29
CA TRP A 118 7.54 12.98 9.50
C TRP A 118 6.89 12.13 10.61
N ASP A 119 5.72 12.59 11.12
CA ASP A 119 5.08 12.06 12.30
C ASP A 119 3.79 11.28 11.97
N ASP A 120 3.32 11.37 10.73
CA ASP A 120 2.06 10.77 10.27
C ASP A 120 2.32 9.67 9.22
N GLY A 121 3.30 8.80 9.49
CA GLY A 121 3.70 7.69 8.61
C GLY A 121 2.57 6.68 8.39
N HIS A 122 2.40 6.24 7.14
CA HIS A 122 1.35 5.31 6.76
C HIS A 122 1.76 4.44 5.58
N PHE A 123 1.42 3.14 5.65
CA PHE A 123 1.55 2.22 4.53
C PHE A 123 0.27 2.15 3.71
N VAL A 124 0.41 2.14 2.38
CA VAL A 124 -0.67 1.89 1.43
C VAL A 124 -0.17 1.00 0.29
N VAL A 125 -1.09 0.33 -0.41
CA VAL A 125 -0.73 -0.44 -1.61
C VAL A 125 -1.14 0.33 -2.86
N VAL A 126 -0.19 0.62 -3.75
CA VAL A 126 -0.48 1.13 -5.09
C VAL A 126 -1.05 0.00 -5.93
N ILE A 127 -2.26 0.19 -6.44
CA ILE A 127 -3.04 -0.81 -7.18
C ILE A 127 -3.47 -0.32 -8.57
N GLY A 128 -3.22 0.95 -8.90
CA GLY A 128 -3.64 1.48 -10.19
C GLY A 128 -3.19 2.92 -10.42
N TYR A 129 -3.59 3.43 -11.56
CA TYR A 129 -3.33 4.82 -11.93
C TYR A 129 -4.35 5.33 -12.95
N SER A 130 -4.44 6.65 -13.07
CA SER A 130 -5.11 7.36 -14.15
C SER A 130 -4.15 8.35 -14.81
N SER A 131 -4.65 9.21 -15.68
CA SER A 131 -3.87 10.30 -16.28
C SER A 131 -3.24 11.24 -15.23
N ASP A 132 -3.94 11.53 -14.12
CA ASP A 132 -3.57 12.53 -13.12
C ASP A 132 -3.31 11.97 -11.71
N SER A 133 -3.71 10.74 -11.42
CA SER A 133 -3.72 10.19 -10.07
C SER A 133 -3.10 8.80 -9.98
N ILE A 134 -2.63 8.44 -8.79
CA ILE A 134 -2.29 7.06 -8.39
C ILE A 134 -3.45 6.53 -7.55
N LEU A 135 -3.85 5.28 -7.80
CA LEU A 135 -4.91 4.59 -7.10
C LEU A 135 -4.30 3.66 -6.05
N ILE A 136 -4.90 3.65 -4.89
CA ILE A 136 -4.39 2.91 -3.73
C ILE A 136 -5.48 2.07 -3.06
N ALA A 137 -5.09 0.93 -2.54
CA ALA A 137 -5.76 0.26 -1.43
C ALA A 137 -5.16 0.82 -0.14
N ASP A 138 -5.95 1.60 0.57
CA ASP A 138 -5.55 2.26 1.81
C ASP A 138 -6.17 1.51 3.00
N PRO A 139 -5.37 1.00 3.95
CA PRO A 139 -5.85 0.35 5.17
C PRO A 139 -6.87 1.15 5.99
N ALA A 140 -6.88 2.45 5.85
CA ALA A 140 -7.85 3.32 6.54
C ALA A 140 -9.19 3.49 5.81
N LEU A 141 -9.32 2.98 4.58
CA LEU A 141 -10.50 3.16 3.73
C LEU A 141 -11.17 1.83 3.39
N PHE A 142 -12.49 1.86 3.17
CA PHE A 142 -13.27 0.74 2.61
C PHE A 142 -13.38 0.77 1.08
N TYR A 143 -12.74 1.71 0.43
CA TYR A 143 -12.84 1.94 -1.01
C TYR A 143 -11.48 2.21 -1.60
N THR A 144 -11.35 2.00 -2.89
CA THR A 144 -10.17 2.47 -3.61
C THR A 144 -9.96 3.97 -3.36
N GLY A 145 -8.81 4.29 -2.77
CA GLY A 145 -8.35 5.65 -2.60
C GLY A 145 -7.66 6.17 -3.86
N TYR A 146 -7.47 7.48 -3.95
CA TYR A 146 -6.62 8.07 -4.98
C TYR A 146 -5.81 9.24 -4.41
N ILE A 147 -4.63 9.43 -4.96
CA ILE A 147 -3.74 10.56 -4.63
C ILE A 147 -3.32 11.20 -5.95
N PRO A 148 -3.52 12.53 -6.13
CA PRO A 148 -2.97 13.23 -7.28
C PRO A 148 -1.46 13.01 -7.40
N LYS A 149 -0.94 12.76 -8.61
CA LYS A 149 0.49 12.47 -8.83
C LYS A 149 1.41 13.55 -8.29
N THR A 150 0.99 14.81 -8.43
CA THR A 150 1.73 15.98 -7.92
C THR A 150 1.79 15.99 -6.39
N GLU A 151 0.71 15.61 -5.71
CA GLU A 151 0.64 15.51 -4.26
C GLU A 151 1.49 14.33 -3.75
N LEU A 152 1.41 13.16 -4.40
CA LEU A 152 2.15 11.97 -3.99
C LEU A 152 3.66 12.25 -3.91
N ILE A 153 4.22 12.96 -4.87
CA ILE A 153 5.66 13.32 -4.86
C ILE A 153 6.04 14.06 -3.57
N GLY A 154 5.16 14.91 -3.06
CA GLY A 154 5.41 15.69 -1.85
C GLY A 154 5.30 14.90 -0.55
N ARG A 155 4.50 13.84 -0.52
CA ARG A 155 4.19 13.06 0.69
C ARG A 155 4.79 11.66 0.71
N TRP A 156 5.45 11.22 -0.36
CA TRP A 156 6.03 9.89 -0.48
C TRP A 156 7.41 9.82 0.19
N HIS A 157 7.39 9.89 1.50
CA HIS A 157 8.55 9.76 2.38
C HIS A 157 8.09 9.39 3.79
N ASP A 158 8.97 8.78 4.58
CA ASP A 158 8.72 8.41 5.96
C ASP A 158 10.03 8.05 6.67
N THR A 159 9.92 7.63 7.94
CA THR A 159 11.00 7.03 8.71
C THR A 159 10.78 5.53 8.86
N ASP A 160 11.85 4.75 8.79
CA ASP A 160 11.88 3.31 9.02
C ASP A 160 12.75 3.00 10.25
N GLU A 161 13.03 1.75 10.51
CA GLU A 161 13.80 1.26 11.65
C GLU A 161 15.04 2.12 11.95
N GLY A 162 15.24 2.47 13.22
CA GLY A 162 16.33 3.32 13.69
C GLY A 162 16.21 4.79 13.24
N ASN A 163 15.01 5.28 13.01
CA ASN A 163 14.72 6.64 12.51
C ASN A 163 15.38 6.95 11.16
N LYS A 164 15.60 5.92 10.35
CA LYS A 164 16.17 6.06 9.01
C LYS A 164 15.17 6.70 8.07
N LYS A 165 15.47 7.89 7.58
CA LYS A 165 14.64 8.58 6.59
C LYS A 165 14.64 7.86 5.25
N THR A 166 13.46 7.63 4.71
CA THR A 166 13.22 7.02 3.40
C THR A 166 12.50 8.00 2.49
N TYR A 167 12.84 7.96 1.21
CA TYR A 167 12.26 8.82 0.19
C TYR A 167 11.85 7.96 -1.00
N GLN A 168 10.58 8.11 -1.43
CA GLN A 168 9.99 7.35 -2.54
C GLN A 168 10.31 5.86 -2.42
N LEU A 169 10.16 5.31 -1.20
CA LEU A 169 10.35 3.88 -0.95
C LEU A 169 9.14 3.12 -1.46
N GLY A 170 9.37 2.05 -2.20
CA GLY A 170 8.35 1.09 -2.59
C GLY A 170 8.86 -0.34 -2.47
N ILE A 171 7.97 -1.23 -2.06
CA ILE A 171 8.18 -2.68 -1.99
C ILE A 171 7.34 -3.31 -3.11
N SER A 172 7.99 -3.68 -4.21
CA SER A 172 7.32 -4.39 -5.31
C SER A 172 7.22 -5.88 -4.97
N VAL A 173 6.01 -6.43 -4.92
CA VAL A 173 5.78 -7.83 -4.54
C VAL A 173 5.30 -8.61 -5.76
N TYR A 174 5.98 -9.72 -6.11
CA TYR A 174 5.68 -10.54 -7.27
C TYR A 174 6.25 -11.97 -7.12
N GLY A 175 5.93 -12.85 -8.08
CA GLY A 175 6.48 -14.23 -8.09
C GLY A 175 5.41 -15.31 -8.17
N LYS A 176 4.15 -14.95 -7.98
CA LYS A 176 2.97 -15.77 -8.27
C LYS A 176 2.07 -15.03 -9.28
N ASN A 177 1.15 -15.74 -9.90
CA ASN A 177 0.06 -15.10 -10.65
C ASN A 177 -0.99 -14.59 -9.66
N PRO A 178 -1.66 -13.45 -9.96
CA PRO A 178 -2.82 -13.02 -9.19
C PRO A 178 -3.93 -14.08 -9.22
N GLU A 179 -4.58 -14.32 -8.07
CA GLU A 179 -5.69 -15.27 -7.94
C GLU A 179 -6.97 -14.61 -7.43
N PHE A 180 -6.86 -13.40 -6.87
CA PHE A 180 -8.02 -12.65 -6.39
C PHE A 180 -9.00 -12.38 -7.54
N ASN A 181 -10.26 -12.67 -7.27
CA ASN A 181 -11.38 -12.35 -8.17
C ASN A 181 -12.59 -12.00 -7.31
N LYS A 182 -13.02 -10.73 -7.40
CA LYS A 182 -14.16 -10.17 -6.65
C LYS A 182 -15.49 -10.90 -6.91
N ASP A 183 -15.61 -11.60 -8.04
CA ASP A 183 -16.82 -12.32 -8.43
C ASP A 183 -16.79 -13.79 -7.97
N THR A 184 -15.76 -14.20 -7.22
CA THR A 184 -15.65 -15.56 -6.68
C THR A 184 -16.68 -15.79 -5.59
N LEU A 185 -17.42 -16.89 -5.70
CA LEU A 185 -18.33 -17.38 -4.65
C LEU A 185 -17.77 -18.64 -4.01
N GLU A 186 -17.58 -18.60 -2.70
CA GLU A 186 -17.13 -19.76 -1.94
C GLU A 186 -18.28 -20.35 -1.13
N ARG A 187 -18.37 -21.69 -1.12
CA ARG A 187 -19.38 -22.41 -0.35
C ARG A 187 -19.01 -22.43 1.13
N VAL A 188 -19.79 -21.76 1.95
CA VAL A 188 -19.72 -21.90 3.42
C VAL A 188 -20.08 -23.35 3.80
N ARG A 189 -19.20 -24.02 4.55
CA ARG A 189 -19.36 -25.42 5.01
C ARG A 189 -19.76 -25.44 6.49
#